data_1c491e663c0836d0f84d90db953e1bc3
#
_entry.id   1c491e663c0836d0f84d90db953e1bc3
#
_cell.length_a   1.000
_cell.length_b   1.000
_cell.length_c   1.000
_cell.angle_alpha   90.00
_cell.angle_beta   90.00
_cell.angle_gamma   90.00
#
_symmetry.space_group_name_H-M   'P 1'
#
loop_
_entity.id
_entity.type
_entity.pdbx_description
1 polymer ?
#
loop_
_entity_poly.entity_id
_entity_poly.type
_entity_poly.pdbx_seq_one_letter_code
_entity_poly.pdbx_strand_id
1 'polypeptide(L)'
;MSRRIRNTVYDGTTYRSGYEVQIAKQLDAANVPFEFEKDVIMYIVPAQTRKYNPDFKLNGIYIETKGRWTLSDRKKMALVLEQNPKLDIRMLFQSDEKLNKGSKTRYSEWCERRGIPYAVGEVPESWILEATAAQE
;
A
#
# COMPACT_ATOMS: atom_id res chain seq x y z
N MET A 1 6.13 -9.99 -15.54
CA MET A 1 6.69 -9.10 -16.60
C MET A 1 5.86 -7.84 -16.70
N SER A 2 6.50 -6.70 -16.57
CA SER A 2 5.84 -5.44 -16.85
C SER A 2 5.67 -5.28 -18.36
N ARG A 3 4.45 -5.11 -18.82
CA ARG A 3 4.18 -4.76 -20.21
C ARG A 3 4.62 -3.31 -20.42
N ARG A 4 5.60 -3.11 -21.31
CA ARG A 4 5.92 -1.77 -21.77
C ARG A 4 4.74 -1.24 -22.58
N ILE A 5 4.15 -0.12 -22.15
CA ILE A 5 3.15 0.60 -22.93
C ILE A 5 3.91 1.25 -24.08
N ARG A 6 3.61 0.86 -25.33
CA ARG A 6 4.19 1.48 -26.51
C ARG A 6 3.26 2.57 -27.02
N ASN A 7 3.75 3.79 -27.01
CA ASN A 7 3.03 4.90 -27.64
C ASN A 7 3.05 4.73 -29.16
N THR A 8 1.92 4.90 -29.79
CA THR A 8 1.73 4.80 -31.23
C THR A 8 1.20 6.12 -31.77
N VAL A 9 1.86 6.64 -32.80
CA VAL A 9 1.43 7.90 -33.46
C VAL A 9 0.55 7.56 -34.65
N TYR A 10 -0.60 8.18 -34.76
CA TYR A 10 -1.52 8.10 -35.88
C TYR A 10 -2.13 9.48 -36.15
N ASP A 11 -2.02 9.94 -37.40
CA ASP A 11 -2.56 11.23 -37.83
C ASP A 11 -2.14 12.40 -36.90
N GLY A 12 -0.87 12.42 -36.52
CA GLY A 12 -0.30 13.48 -35.68
C GLY A 12 -0.61 13.36 -34.19
N THR A 13 -1.41 12.39 -33.78
CA THR A 13 -1.79 12.18 -32.37
C THR A 13 -1.07 10.96 -31.81
N THR A 14 -0.54 11.08 -30.60
CA THR A 14 0.11 9.97 -29.89
C THR A 14 -0.90 9.21 -29.05
N TYR A 15 -1.08 7.92 -29.36
CA TYR A 15 -1.96 7.02 -28.65
C TYR A 15 -1.15 6.06 -27.77
N ARG A 16 -1.75 5.55 -26.68
CA ARG A 16 -1.08 4.66 -25.72
C ARG A 16 -1.11 3.20 -26.14
N SER A 17 -1.99 2.84 -27.07
CA SER A 17 -2.13 1.45 -27.49
C SER A 17 -2.55 1.34 -28.95
N GLY A 18 -2.28 0.17 -29.55
CA GLY A 18 -2.74 -0.15 -30.90
C GLY A 18 -4.26 -0.20 -30.99
N TYR A 19 -4.95 -0.57 -29.91
CA TYR A 19 -6.40 -0.59 -29.86
C TYR A 19 -6.99 0.81 -29.99
N GLU A 20 -6.43 1.79 -29.28
CA GLU A 20 -6.87 3.19 -29.43
C GLU A 20 -6.74 3.69 -30.84
N VAL A 21 -5.61 3.36 -31.52
CA VAL A 21 -5.40 3.69 -32.94
C VAL A 21 -6.45 3.02 -33.82
N GLN A 22 -6.78 1.76 -33.56
CA GLN A 22 -7.81 1.04 -34.30
C GLN A 22 -9.18 1.72 -34.22
N ILE A 23 -9.53 2.21 -33.04
CA ILE A 23 -10.78 2.94 -32.83
C ILE A 23 -10.74 4.30 -33.54
N ALA A 24 -9.62 5.04 -33.45
CA ALA A 24 -9.45 6.30 -34.17
C ALA A 24 -9.63 6.11 -35.68
N LYS A 25 -9.07 5.06 -36.25
CA LYS A 25 -9.23 4.70 -37.67
C LYS A 25 -10.68 4.38 -38.02
N GLN A 26 -11.38 3.66 -37.14
CA GLN A 26 -12.80 3.35 -37.32
C GLN A 26 -13.64 4.61 -37.35
N LEU A 27 -13.40 5.55 -36.45
CA LEU A 27 -14.13 6.82 -36.39
C LEU A 27 -13.84 7.67 -37.60
N ASP A 28 -12.59 7.75 -38.07
CA ASP A 28 -12.21 8.42 -39.28
C ASP A 28 -12.94 7.83 -40.50
N ALA A 29 -12.95 6.50 -40.62
CA ALA A 29 -13.64 5.81 -41.71
C ALA A 29 -15.14 6.05 -41.73
N ALA A 30 -15.74 6.28 -40.57
CA ALA A 30 -17.16 6.60 -40.42
C ALA A 30 -17.46 8.08 -40.57
N ASN A 31 -16.44 8.89 -40.81
CA ASN A 31 -16.54 10.38 -40.91
C ASN A 31 -17.14 11.02 -39.65
N VAL A 32 -16.83 10.47 -38.47
CA VAL A 32 -17.25 11.01 -37.19
C VAL A 32 -16.13 11.89 -36.64
N PRO A 33 -16.33 13.20 -36.49
CA PRO A 33 -15.34 14.04 -35.81
C PRO A 33 -15.14 13.57 -34.36
N PHE A 34 -13.90 13.50 -33.93
CA PHE A 34 -13.61 13.14 -32.53
C PHE A 34 -12.39 13.90 -32.02
N GLU A 35 -12.28 13.97 -30.70
CA GLU A 35 -11.12 14.50 -30.01
C GLU A 35 -10.57 13.40 -29.11
N PHE A 36 -9.24 13.33 -28.99
CA PHE A 36 -8.60 12.31 -28.16
C PHE A 36 -8.00 12.95 -26.91
N GLU A 37 -8.48 12.53 -25.74
CA GLU A 37 -7.98 12.98 -24.42
C GLU A 37 -7.88 14.49 -24.24
N LYS A 38 -8.75 15.26 -24.90
CA LYS A 38 -8.76 16.72 -24.82
C LYS A 38 -9.41 17.22 -23.54
N ASP A 39 -10.50 16.58 -23.13
CA ASP A 39 -11.27 17.02 -21.99
C ASP A 39 -10.79 16.35 -20.71
N VAL A 40 -10.78 17.12 -19.60
CA VAL A 40 -10.47 16.62 -18.26
C VAL A 40 -11.74 16.69 -17.44
N ILE A 41 -12.18 15.53 -16.95
CA ILE A 41 -13.35 15.43 -16.08
C ILE A 41 -12.85 15.20 -14.65
N MET A 42 -13.20 16.10 -13.74
CA MET A 42 -12.81 16.02 -12.34
C MET A 42 -13.79 15.16 -11.55
N TYR A 43 -13.28 14.38 -10.61
CA TYR A 43 -14.10 13.62 -9.67
C TYR A 43 -13.43 13.58 -8.30
N ILE A 44 -14.22 13.35 -7.25
CA ILE A 44 -13.73 13.26 -5.87
C ILE A 44 -13.89 11.83 -5.40
N VAL A 45 -12.80 11.27 -4.86
CA VAL A 45 -12.86 9.97 -4.17
C VAL A 45 -13.28 10.26 -2.74
N PRO A 46 -14.50 9.86 -2.32
CA PRO A 46 -14.96 10.15 -0.97
C PRO A 46 -14.18 9.35 0.07
N ALA A 47 -14.03 9.93 1.25
CA ALA A 47 -13.43 9.23 2.40
C ALA A 47 -14.28 8.01 2.76
N GLN A 48 -13.63 6.89 3.06
CA GLN A 48 -14.30 5.64 3.39
C GLN A 48 -13.80 5.12 4.74
N THR A 49 -14.73 4.61 5.54
CA THR A 49 -14.38 3.85 6.73
C THR A 49 -13.93 2.46 6.31
N ARG A 50 -12.75 2.03 6.77
CA ARG A 50 -12.19 0.73 6.45
C ARG A 50 -11.97 -0.08 7.71
N LYS A 51 -12.04 -1.40 7.57
CA LYS A 51 -11.76 -2.34 8.65
C LYS A 51 -10.30 -2.74 8.64
N TYR A 52 -9.72 -2.86 9.84
CA TYR A 52 -8.40 -3.41 10.04
C TYR A 52 -8.51 -4.63 10.96
N ASN A 53 -8.01 -5.77 10.52
CA ASN A 53 -7.99 -7.00 11.28
C ASN A 53 -6.54 -7.39 11.57
N PRO A 54 -6.05 -7.18 12.82
CA PRO A 54 -4.71 -7.65 13.19
C PRO A 54 -4.58 -9.16 13.04
N ASP A 55 -3.39 -9.63 12.68
CA ASP A 55 -3.17 -11.06 12.46
C ASP A 55 -3.38 -11.89 13.73
N PHE A 56 -2.87 -11.43 14.86
CA PHE A 56 -2.98 -12.15 16.14
C PHE A 56 -3.36 -11.21 17.27
N LYS A 57 -4.11 -11.74 18.23
CA LYS A 57 -4.43 -11.07 19.48
C LYS A 57 -4.01 -11.95 20.65
N LEU A 58 -3.10 -11.42 21.46
CA LEU A 58 -2.61 -12.08 22.67
C LEU A 58 -3.03 -11.27 23.89
N ASN A 59 -4.24 -11.52 24.39
CA ASN A 59 -4.75 -10.87 25.61
C ASN A 59 -4.44 -9.37 25.71
N GLY A 60 -5.01 -8.59 24.79
CA GLY A 60 -4.83 -7.14 24.74
C GLY A 60 -3.64 -6.66 23.91
N ILE A 61 -2.76 -7.55 23.49
CA ILE A 61 -1.66 -7.24 22.58
C ILE A 61 -2.03 -7.71 21.19
N TYR A 62 -1.99 -6.80 20.21
CA TYR A 62 -2.19 -7.14 18.81
C TYR A 62 -0.85 -7.28 18.12
N ILE A 63 -0.68 -8.34 17.34
CA ILE A 63 0.53 -8.56 16.56
C ILE A 63 0.20 -8.59 15.08
N GLU A 64 0.88 -7.76 14.33
CA GLU A 64 0.81 -7.74 12.88
C GLU A 64 2.10 -8.33 12.31
N THR A 65 1.99 -9.40 11.53
CA THR A 65 3.16 -10.06 10.92
C THR A 65 3.35 -9.57 9.48
N LYS A 66 4.60 -9.30 9.10
CA LYS A 66 4.93 -8.86 7.74
C LYS A 66 6.22 -9.50 7.25
N GLY A 67 6.14 -10.11 6.07
CA GLY A 67 7.32 -10.46 5.28
C GLY A 67 7.81 -9.22 4.55
N ARG A 68 6.97 -8.63 3.72
CA ARG A 68 7.23 -7.37 3.01
C ARG A 68 6.29 -6.29 3.53
N TRP A 69 6.87 -5.16 3.93
CA TRP A 69 6.10 -4.04 4.47
C TRP A 69 6.12 -2.87 3.49
N THR A 70 5.10 -2.77 2.68
CA THR A 70 5.02 -1.77 1.60
C THR A 70 4.72 -0.37 2.16
N LEU A 71 4.91 0.65 1.31
CA LEU A 71 4.53 2.02 1.66
C LEU A 71 3.03 2.11 2.00
N SER A 72 2.20 1.40 1.25
CA SER A 72 0.76 1.33 1.50
C SER A 72 0.46 0.73 2.88
N ASP A 73 1.15 -0.36 3.24
CA ASP A 73 1.02 -0.99 4.57
C ASP A 73 1.44 -0.03 5.69
N ARG A 74 2.54 0.71 5.50
CA ARG A 74 3.03 1.66 6.49
C ARG A 74 2.06 2.83 6.69
N LYS A 75 1.50 3.36 5.60
CA LYS A 75 0.49 4.43 5.67
C LYS A 75 -0.75 3.98 6.41
N LYS A 76 -1.22 2.76 6.12
CA LYS A 76 -2.36 2.16 6.80
C LYS A 76 -2.08 2.04 8.31
N MET A 77 -0.92 1.50 8.68
CA MET A 77 -0.56 1.32 10.09
C MET A 77 -0.44 2.66 10.82
N ALA A 78 0.14 3.67 10.19
CA ALA A 78 0.23 5.00 10.76
C ALA A 78 -1.16 5.57 11.08
N LEU A 79 -2.12 5.40 10.17
CA LEU A 79 -3.50 5.85 10.38
C LEU A 79 -4.19 5.06 11.51
N VAL A 80 -4.03 3.74 11.52
CA VAL A 80 -4.61 2.87 12.56
C VAL A 80 -4.12 3.30 13.94
N LEU A 81 -2.83 3.53 14.09
CA LEU A 81 -2.25 3.92 15.38
C LEU A 81 -2.63 5.33 15.79
N GLU A 82 -2.68 6.27 14.86
CA GLU A 82 -3.11 7.63 15.11
C GLU A 82 -4.56 7.69 15.61
N GLN A 83 -5.42 6.87 15.01
CA GLN A 83 -6.84 6.84 15.34
C GLN A 83 -7.17 5.95 16.53
N ASN A 84 -6.24 5.09 16.95
CA ASN A 84 -6.43 4.14 18.05
C ASN A 84 -5.21 4.16 19.00
N PRO A 85 -4.91 5.32 19.62
CA PRO A 85 -3.67 5.47 20.39
C PRO A 85 -3.59 4.62 21.65
N LYS A 86 -4.71 4.06 22.11
CA LYS A 86 -4.74 3.23 23.31
C LYS A 86 -4.52 1.74 23.03
N LEU A 87 -4.54 1.34 21.75
CA LEU A 87 -4.32 -0.06 21.39
C LEU A 87 -2.83 -0.39 21.42
N ASP A 88 -2.52 -1.57 21.94
CA ASP A 88 -1.16 -2.11 21.94
C ASP A 88 -0.98 -2.96 20.69
N ILE A 89 -0.47 -2.33 19.62
CA ILE A 89 -0.23 -2.98 18.34
C ILE A 89 1.29 -3.06 18.13
N ARG A 90 1.78 -4.26 17.90
CA ARG A 90 3.20 -4.56 17.73
C ARG A 90 3.46 -5.19 16.37
N MET A 91 4.59 -4.86 15.78
CA MET A 91 4.98 -5.41 14.48
C MET A 91 5.93 -6.59 14.66
N LEU A 92 5.71 -7.63 13.87
CA LEU A 92 6.62 -8.78 13.82
C LEU A 92 7.04 -8.98 12.37
N PHE A 93 8.31 -8.68 12.07
CA PHE A 93 8.86 -8.82 10.72
C PHE A 93 9.57 -10.16 10.57
N GLN A 94 9.39 -10.77 9.40
CA GLN A 94 10.14 -11.99 9.08
C GLN A 94 11.63 -11.69 9.01
N SER A 95 12.00 -10.54 8.43
CA SER A 95 13.36 -10.02 8.42
C SER A 95 13.33 -8.49 8.44
N ASP A 96 14.38 -7.88 9.00
CA ASP A 96 14.47 -6.42 9.06
C ASP A 96 15.11 -5.89 7.77
N GLU A 97 14.29 -5.34 6.89
CA GLU A 97 14.70 -4.88 5.58
C GLU A 97 14.61 -3.37 5.43
N LYS A 98 15.27 -2.84 4.41
CA LYS A 98 15.14 -1.44 4.02
C LYS A 98 13.73 -1.18 3.51
N LEU A 99 13.23 0.04 3.72
CA LEU A 99 11.88 0.42 3.30
C LEU A 99 11.66 0.24 1.80
N ASN A 100 12.69 0.53 1.01
CA ASN A 100 12.70 0.33 -0.43
C ASN A 100 14.15 0.28 -0.92
N LYS A 101 14.35 0.01 -2.20
CA LYS A 101 15.66 -0.19 -2.80
C LYS A 101 16.60 1.01 -2.65
N GLY A 102 16.08 2.23 -2.63
CA GLY A 102 16.87 3.47 -2.50
C GLY A 102 16.95 4.01 -1.08
N SER A 103 16.30 3.38 -0.11
CA SER A 103 16.26 3.86 1.26
C SER A 103 17.42 3.33 2.10
N LYS A 104 17.88 4.16 3.02
CA LYS A 104 18.81 3.74 4.08
C LYS A 104 18.07 3.36 5.35
N THR A 105 16.79 3.69 5.46
CA THR A 105 15.95 3.41 6.62
C THR A 105 15.40 2.00 6.56
N ARG A 106 15.48 1.28 7.65
CA ARG A 106 14.94 -0.08 7.80
C ARG A 106 13.57 -0.05 8.46
N TYR A 107 12.85 -1.16 8.39
CA TYR A 107 11.56 -1.35 9.08
C TYR A 107 11.69 -1.05 10.58
N SER A 108 12.72 -1.57 11.22
CA SER A 108 12.99 -1.34 12.64
C SER A 108 13.14 0.14 12.98
N GLU A 109 13.90 0.88 12.19
CA GLU A 109 14.11 2.31 12.40
C GLU A 109 12.82 3.11 12.22
N TRP A 110 12.01 2.73 11.25
CA TRP A 110 10.72 3.37 11.01
C TRP A 110 9.80 3.18 12.24
N CYS A 111 9.79 1.98 12.81
CA CYS A 111 9.05 1.67 14.03
C CYS A 111 9.58 2.43 15.24
N GLU A 112 10.91 2.45 15.41
CA GLU A 112 11.55 3.14 16.54
C GLU A 112 11.22 4.64 16.55
N ARG A 113 11.26 5.28 15.40
CA ARG A 113 10.93 6.70 15.26
C ARG A 113 9.50 7.04 15.64
N ARG A 114 8.59 6.06 15.56
CA ARG A 114 7.16 6.22 15.84
C ARG A 114 6.72 5.57 17.14
N GLY A 115 7.66 5.01 17.89
CA GLY A 115 7.35 4.34 19.16
C GLY A 115 6.53 3.08 19.00
N ILE A 116 6.64 2.39 17.87
CA ILE A 116 5.93 1.13 17.62
C ILE A 116 6.82 -0.02 18.07
N PRO A 117 6.36 -0.85 19.04
CA PRO A 117 7.10 -2.05 19.41
C PRO A 117 7.22 -3.01 18.24
N TYR A 118 8.38 -3.60 18.04
CA TYR A 118 8.60 -4.56 16.96
C TYR A 118 9.56 -5.67 17.40
N ALA A 119 9.52 -6.75 16.63
CA ALA A 119 10.46 -7.87 16.75
C ALA A 119 10.74 -8.43 15.36
N VAL A 120 11.76 -9.26 15.24
CA VAL A 120 12.17 -9.90 13.99
C VAL A 120 12.27 -11.40 14.21
N GLY A 121 11.65 -12.17 13.30
CA GLY A 121 11.69 -13.64 13.31
C GLY A 121 10.55 -14.26 14.08
N GLU A 122 10.66 -14.34 15.38
CA GLU A 122 9.67 -15.00 16.24
C GLU A 122 9.08 -14.02 17.25
N VAL A 123 7.92 -14.38 17.81
CA VAL A 123 7.33 -13.62 18.91
C VAL A 123 8.28 -13.71 20.11
N PRO A 124 8.75 -12.57 20.64
CA PRO A 124 9.62 -12.58 21.82
C PRO A 124 8.95 -13.23 23.02
N GLU A 125 9.71 -13.97 23.78
CA GLU A 125 9.22 -14.58 25.02
C GLU A 125 8.65 -13.52 25.96
N SER A 126 9.25 -12.33 26.02
CA SER A 126 8.75 -11.22 26.84
C SER A 126 7.32 -10.83 26.49
N TRP A 127 6.95 -10.86 25.21
CA TRP A 127 5.57 -10.55 24.79
C TRP A 127 4.61 -11.65 25.23
N ILE A 128 5.03 -12.89 25.17
CA ILE A 128 4.24 -14.04 25.61
C ILE A 128 4.01 -13.96 27.12
N LEU A 129 5.05 -13.64 27.88
CA LEU A 129 4.97 -13.48 29.33
C LEU A 129 4.06 -12.32 29.72
N GLU A 130 4.16 -11.18 29.05
CA GLU A 130 3.26 -10.04 29.27
C GLU A 130 1.80 -10.43 29.05
N ALA A 131 1.50 -11.13 27.96
CA ALA A 131 0.15 -11.58 27.65
C ALA A 131 -0.37 -12.58 28.66
N THR A 132 0.48 -13.46 29.16
CA THR A 132 0.13 -14.47 30.16
C THR A 132 -0.08 -13.82 31.54
N ALA A 133 0.80 -12.91 31.92
CA ALA A 133 0.69 -12.21 33.21
C ALA A 133 -0.62 -11.38 33.33
N ALA A 134 -1.06 -10.81 32.23
CA ALA A 134 -2.31 -10.02 32.21
C ALA A 134 -3.56 -10.87 32.40
N GLN A 135 -3.47 -12.20 32.37
CA GLN A 135 -4.60 -13.11 32.63
C GLN A 135 -4.75 -13.50 34.11
N GLU A 136 -3.76 -13.15 34.91
CA GLU A 136 -3.78 -13.45 36.34
C GLU A 136 -4.55 -12.34 37.15
#